data_8c8d596a9939ab51d83a3186fc75b898
#
_entry.id   8c8d596a9939ab51d83a3186fc75b898
#
_cell.length_a   1.000
_cell.length_b   1.000
_cell.length_c   1.000
_cell.angle_alpha   90.00
_cell.angle_beta   90.00
_cell.angle_gamma   90.00
#
_symmetry.space_group_name_H-M   'P 1'
#
loop_
_entity.id
_entity.type
_entity.pdbx_description
1 polymer ?
#
loop_
_entity_poly.entity_id
_entity_poly.type
_entity_poly.pdbx_seq_one_letter_code
_entity_poly.pdbx_strand_id
1 'polypeptide(L)'
;MGMVAILHGVKPKFLEECLTNDETVHTLEADFSGQNPDCLDLDKSWGGLTYLLGGNETGFSSDEPTSQAITNQQVINEEDILGYTPAFYLTCEQVAQIANALGELSHDTLKSRYHPNAMTDIYPCGWSDDDIEYLLGYFDELRQFYQTQSQKGHAIISYIF
;
A
#
# COMPACT_ATOMS: atom_id res chain seq x y z
N MET A 1 19.16 -7.82 0.96
CA MET A 1 17.95 -7.24 1.59
C MET A 1 16.95 -6.90 0.51
N GLY A 2 15.70 -6.92 0.81
CA GLY A 2 14.65 -6.61 -0.13
C GLY A 2 13.95 -5.29 0.22
N MET A 3 13.26 -4.71 -0.75
CA MET A 3 12.41 -3.55 -0.54
C MET A 3 11.06 -4.00 0.02
N VAL A 4 10.64 -3.42 1.12
CA VAL A 4 9.35 -3.71 1.75
C VAL A 4 8.48 -2.48 1.79
N ALA A 5 7.17 -2.65 1.70
CA ALA A 5 6.23 -1.52 1.82
C ALA A 5 5.70 -1.44 3.25
N ILE A 6 5.76 -0.25 3.81
CA ILE A 6 5.26 0.05 5.15
C ILE A 6 4.13 1.07 5.02
N LEU A 7 3.01 0.80 5.68
CA LEU A 7 1.85 1.68 5.74
C LEU A 7 1.56 2.04 7.20
N HIS A 8 1.32 3.31 7.46
CA HIS A 8 0.95 3.82 8.77
C HIS A 8 -0.44 4.45 8.72
N GLY A 9 -1.34 4.01 9.59
CA GLY A 9 -2.58 4.71 9.87
C GLY A 9 -2.32 5.84 10.84
N VAL A 10 -2.66 7.06 10.47
CA VAL A 10 -2.38 8.25 11.27
C VAL A 10 -3.63 9.12 11.40
N LYS A 11 -3.71 9.88 12.49
CA LYS A 11 -4.78 10.87 12.64
C LYS A 11 -4.66 11.93 11.56
N PRO A 12 -5.78 12.49 11.04
CA PRO A 12 -5.73 13.55 10.04
C PRO A 12 -4.88 14.75 10.44
N LYS A 13 -4.89 15.10 11.73
CA LYS A 13 -4.04 16.18 12.27
C LYS A 13 -2.55 15.88 12.10
N PHE A 14 -2.12 14.63 12.29
CA PHE A 14 -0.73 14.23 12.08
C PHE A 14 -0.33 14.40 10.62
N LEU A 15 -1.20 14.01 9.69
CA LEU A 15 -0.95 14.24 8.26
C LEU A 15 -0.81 15.73 7.95
N GLU A 16 -1.70 16.58 8.50
CA GLU A 16 -1.58 18.03 8.33
C GLU A 16 -0.25 18.57 8.85
N GLU A 17 0.22 18.07 9.98
CA GLU A 17 1.53 18.43 10.53
C GLU A 17 2.67 18.02 9.59
N CYS A 18 2.61 16.81 9.00
CA CYS A 18 3.59 16.36 8.01
C CYS A 18 3.60 17.22 6.75
N LEU A 19 2.42 17.65 6.28
CA LEU A 19 2.29 18.50 5.10
C LEU A 19 2.77 19.93 5.34
N THR A 20 2.77 20.39 6.59
CA THR A 20 3.28 21.70 6.99
C THR A 20 4.78 21.66 7.31
N ASN A 21 5.21 20.58 7.96
CA ASN A 21 6.62 20.32 8.30
C ASN A 21 6.94 18.86 7.96
N ASP A 22 7.59 18.67 6.84
CA ASP A 22 7.89 17.33 6.29
C ASP A 22 8.78 16.49 7.22
N GLU A 23 9.61 17.10 8.06
CA GLU A 23 10.41 16.38 9.04
C GLU A 23 9.56 15.59 10.05
N THR A 24 8.30 15.96 10.25
CA THR A 24 7.38 15.25 11.15
C THR A 24 7.19 13.79 10.74
N VAL A 25 7.27 13.47 9.46
CA VAL A 25 7.11 12.09 8.97
C VAL A 25 8.20 11.16 9.52
N HIS A 26 9.38 11.68 9.83
CA HIS A 26 10.49 10.89 10.38
C HIS A 26 10.26 10.42 11.81
N THR A 27 9.20 10.88 12.47
CA THR A 27 8.80 10.37 13.79
C THR A 27 8.05 9.05 13.70
N LEU A 28 7.62 8.63 12.50
CA LEU A 28 6.99 7.33 12.29
C LEU A 28 8.04 6.21 12.38
N GLU A 29 7.72 5.19 13.16
CA GLU A 29 8.57 4.03 13.33
C GLU A 29 7.87 2.79 12.74
N ALA A 30 8.54 2.11 11.82
CA ALA A 30 8.03 0.87 11.24
C ALA A 30 7.96 -0.22 12.31
N ASP A 31 6.85 -0.93 12.37
CA ASP A 31 6.67 -2.08 13.25
C ASP A 31 6.69 -3.38 12.45
N PHE A 32 7.83 -4.07 12.48
CA PHE A 32 8.01 -5.36 11.84
C PHE A 32 7.52 -6.52 12.71
N SER A 33 7.08 -6.25 13.94
CA SER A 33 6.54 -7.30 14.82
C SER A 33 5.08 -7.64 14.52
N GLY A 34 4.37 -6.77 13.82
CA GLY A 34 2.95 -6.90 13.53
C GLY A 34 2.04 -6.67 14.74
N GLN A 35 2.56 -6.10 15.83
CA GLN A 35 1.79 -5.85 17.04
C GLN A 35 1.06 -4.52 17.02
N ASN A 36 1.52 -3.55 16.23
CA ASN A 36 0.87 -2.26 16.11
C ASN A 36 -0.23 -2.32 15.04
N PRO A 37 -1.53 -2.20 15.42
CA PRO A 37 -2.62 -2.29 14.45
C PRO A 37 -2.66 -1.11 13.48
N ASP A 38 -1.94 -0.03 13.76
CA ASP A 38 -1.85 1.14 12.90
C ASP A 38 -0.58 1.14 12.02
N CYS A 39 0.14 0.03 11.99
CA CYS A 39 1.29 -0.16 11.10
C CYS A 39 1.16 -1.51 10.39
N LEU A 40 1.31 -1.50 9.06
CA LEU A 40 1.27 -2.70 8.24
C LEU A 40 2.58 -2.83 7.47
N ASP A 41 3.22 -3.98 7.63
CA ASP A 41 4.36 -4.41 6.82
C ASP A 41 3.84 -5.38 5.74
N LEU A 42 3.95 -4.99 4.48
CA LEU A 42 3.54 -5.82 3.34
C LEU A 42 4.67 -6.69 2.80
N ASP A 43 5.82 -6.70 3.48
CA ASP A 43 6.99 -7.42 3.00
C ASP A 43 7.27 -7.08 1.52
N LYS A 44 7.68 -8.05 0.74
CA LYS A 44 7.99 -7.90 -0.69
C LYS A 44 6.77 -8.06 -1.60
N SER A 45 5.57 -8.21 -1.02
CA SER A 45 4.34 -8.43 -1.79
C SER A 45 3.85 -7.18 -2.54
N TRP A 46 4.34 -6.00 -2.16
CA TRP A 46 3.80 -4.71 -2.62
C TRP A 46 3.78 -4.55 -4.14
N GLY A 47 4.82 -5.03 -4.83
CA GLY A 47 4.88 -4.94 -6.30
C GLY A 47 3.79 -5.78 -6.96
N GLY A 48 3.70 -7.06 -6.57
CA GLY A 48 2.67 -7.97 -7.07
C GLY A 48 1.26 -7.52 -6.70
N LEU A 49 1.06 -7.02 -5.48
CA LEU A 49 -0.23 -6.47 -5.07
C LEU A 49 -0.61 -5.25 -5.91
N THR A 50 0.31 -4.32 -6.12
CA THR A 50 0.05 -3.12 -6.95
C THR A 50 -0.38 -3.53 -8.36
N TYR A 51 0.29 -4.52 -8.95
CA TYR A 51 -0.10 -5.08 -10.24
C TYR A 51 -1.53 -5.61 -10.24
N LEU A 52 -1.89 -6.43 -9.25
CA LEU A 52 -3.23 -7.01 -9.13
C LEU A 52 -4.31 -5.95 -8.86
N LEU A 53 -4.00 -4.97 -8.02
CA LEU A 53 -4.93 -3.91 -7.63
C LEU A 53 -5.12 -2.86 -8.72
N GLY A 54 -4.14 -2.66 -9.58
CA GLY A 54 -4.24 -1.78 -10.73
C GLY A 54 -5.04 -2.33 -11.88
N GLY A 55 -5.16 -3.65 -11.96
CA GLY A 55 -5.92 -4.34 -13.00
C GLY A 55 -5.34 -4.23 -14.40
N ASN A 56 -4.08 -3.82 -14.53
CA ASN A 56 -3.37 -3.68 -15.79
C ASN A 56 -1.87 -4.00 -15.63
N GLU A 57 -1.17 -4.09 -16.75
CA GLU A 57 0.24 -4.49 -16.82
C GLU A 57 1.20 -3.53 -16.11
N THR A 58 0.81 -2.28 -15.93
CA THR A 58 1.66 -1.29 -15.26
C THR A 58 1.43 -1.24 -13.75
N GLY A 59 0.36 -1.86 -13.26
CA GLY A 59 -0.03 -1.78 -11.86
C GLY A 59 -0.58 -0.43 -11.43
N PHE A 60 -0.56 0.58 -12.31
CA PHE A 60 -1.09 1.91 -12.06
C PHE A 60 -2.23 2.22 -13.02
N SER A 61 -3.42 2.42 -12.46
CA SER A 61 -4.57 2.87 -13.22
C SER A 61 -5.26 3.98 -12.43
N SER A 62 -5.44 5.15 -13.05
CA SER A 62 -6.18 6.25 -12.43
C SER A 62 -7.67 5.93 -12.26
N ASP A 63 -8.18 4.94 -13.00
CA ASP A 63 -9.58 4.55 -12.96
C ASP A 63 -9.87 3.51 -11.86
N GLU A 64 -8.82 2.93 -11.26
CA GLU A 64 -8.93 1.92 -10.20
C GLU A 64 -8.44 2.55 -8.88
N PRO A 65 -9.32 2.92 -7.95
CA PRO A 65 -8.90 3.50 -6.67
C PRO A 65 -7.94 2.61 -5.89
N THR A 66 -8.09 1.29 -5.98
CA THR A 66 -7.23 0.32 -5.31
C THR A 66 -5.78 0.36 -5.79
N SER A 67 -5.51 0.86 -6.99
CA SER A 67 -4.14 1.00 -7.50
C SER A 67 -3.29 1.96 -6.66
N GLN A 68 -3.92 2.83 -5.88
CA GLN A 68 -3.27 3.84 -5.05
C GLN A 68 -3.10 3.38 -3.59
N ALA A 69 -3.47 2.16 -3.28
CA ALA A 69 -3.51 1.67 -1.90
C ALA A 69 -2.12 1.59 -1.24
N ILE A 70 -1.06 1.37 -2.00
CA ILE A 70 0.29 1.16 -1.47
C ILE A 70 1.20 2.34 -1.84
N THR A 71 1.30 2.64 -3.13
CA THR A 71 2.00 3.81 -3.65
C THR A 71 1.05 4.65 -4.48
N ASN A 72 1.27 5.95 -4.55
CA ASN A 72 0.41 6.86 -5.31
C ASN A 72 1.21 8.09 -5.77
N GLN A 73 0.53 9.10 -6.28
CA GLN A 73 1.16 10.32 -6.79
C GLN A 73 1.18 11.47 -5.77
N GLN A 74 0.58 11.26 -4.59
CA GLN A 74 0.57 12.26 -3.52
C GLN A 74 1.75 12.00 -2.58
N VAL A 75 2.74 12.86 -2.59
CA VAL A 75 3.94 12.74 -1.75
C VAL A 75 4.04 13.92 -0.79
N ILE A 76 4.59 13.66 0.39
CA ILE A 76 4.82 14.70 1.41
C ILE A 76 5.94 15.62 0.96
N ASN A 77 7.07 15.08 0.55
CA ASN A 77 8.19 15.84 -0.03
C ASN A 77 8.95 14.93 -1.01
N GLU A 78 8.97 15.30 -2.28
CA GLU A 78 9.64 14.51 -3.34
C GLU A 78 11.14 14.35 -3.13
N GLU A 79 11.77 15.30 -2.44
CA GLU A 79 13.20 15.28 -2.19
C GLU A 79 13.59 14.49 -0.94
N ASP A 80 12.62 14.17 -0.08
CA ASP A 80 12.86 13.47 1.19
C ASP A 80 12.55 11.98 1.04
N ILE A 81 13.59 11.19 0.84
CA ILE A 81 13.47 9.75 0.60
C ILE A 81 13.59 8.99 1.92
N LEU A 82 12.54 8.22 2.27
CA LEU A 82 12.46 7.38 3.46
C LEU A 82 12.86 5.94 3.17
N GLY A 83 14.01 5.71 2.60
CA GLY A 83 14.47 4.41 2.16
C GLY A 83 14.62 4.39 0.65
N TYR A 84 13.66 3.87 -0.09
CA TYR A 84 13.69 3.83 -1.55
C TYR A 84 12.77 4.86 -2.21
N THR A 85 11.75 5.34 -1.50
CA THR A 85 10.79 6.30 -2.03
C THR A 85 10.55 7.44 -1.05
N PRO A 86 10.02 8.59 -1.53
CA PRO A 86 9.42 9.54 -0.61
C PRO A 86 8.19 8.93 0.08
N ALA A 87 7.70 9.59 1.12
CA ALA A 87 6.46 9.20 1.77
C ALA A 87 5.26 9.60 0.93
N PHE A 88 4.43 8.63 0.59
CA PHE A 88 3.11 8.84 -0.03
C PHE A 88 2.07 9.06 1.04
N TYR A 89 0.98 9.73 0.69
CA TYR A 89 -0.12 9.90 1.63
C TYR A 89 -1.48 9.78 0.94
N LEU A 90 -2.46 9.42 1.76
CA LEU A 90 -3.88 9.45 1.40
C LEU A 90 -4.63 10.13 2.53
N THR A 91 -5.57 10.99 2.17
CA THR A 91 -6.46 11.63 3.15
C THR A 91 -7.45 10.62 3.73
N CYS A 92 -8.10 10.95 4.87
CA CYS A 92 -9.07 10.05 5.47
C CYS A 92 -10.26 9.76 4.52
N GLU A 93 -10.65 10.71 3.67
CA GLU A 93 -11.69 10.49 2.66
C GLU A 93 -11.23 9.49 1.59
N GLN A 94 -10.00 9.61 1.13
CA GLN A 94 -9.41 8.69 0.16
C GLN A 94 -9.25 7.28 0.75
N VAL A 95 -8.85 7.19 2.01
CA VAL A 95 -8.75 5.90 2.74
C VAL A 95 -10.12 5.22 2.79
N ALA A 96 -11.19 5.95 3.08
CA ALA A 96 -12.54 5.39 3.09
C ALA A 96 -12.97 4.88 1.71
N GLN A 97 -12.68 5.63 0.65
CA GLN A 97 -12.97 5.21 -0.73
C GLN A 97 -12.21 3.94 -1.11
N ILE A 98 -10.93 3.87 -0.80
CA ILE A 98 -10.10 2.71 -1.11
C ILE A 98 -10.51 1.50 -0.26
N ALA A 99 -10.85 1.70 1.01
CA ALA A 99 -11.36 0.63 1.87
C ALA A 99 -12.62 -0.02 1.28
N ASN A 100 -13.56 0.79 0.78
CA ASN A 100 -14.76 0.29 0.12
C ASN A 100 -14.42 -0.48 -1.16
N ALA A 101 -13.53 0.05 -1.99
CA ALA A 101 -13.12 -0.58 -3.24
C ALA A 101 -12.38 -1.91 -3.00
N LEU A 102 -11.49 -1.98 -1.99
CA LEU A 102 -10.84 -3.22 -1.58
C LEU A 102 -11.85 -4.26 -1.08
N GLY A 103 -12.88 -3.81 -0.37
CA GLY A 103 -13.95 -4.69 0.13
C GLY A 103 -14.78 -5.33 -0.99
N GLU A 104 -14.84 -4.72 -2.16
CA GLU A 104 -15.55 -5.24 -3.33
C GLU A 104 -14.73 -6.23 -4.16
N LEU A 105 -13.41 -6.28 -3.98
CA LEU A 105 -12.55 -7.21 -4.68
C LEU A 105 -12.59 -8.60 -4.04
N SER A 106 -12.76 -9.62 -4.88
CA SER A 106 -12.70 -11.01 -4.47
C SER A 106 -11.35 -11.64 -4.81
N HIS A 107 -11.01 -12.73 -4.12
CA HIS A 107 -9.85 -13.55 -4.48
C HIS A 107 -9.93 -14.03 -5.92
N ASP A 108 -11.13 -14.43 -6.39
CA ASP A 108 -11.30 -14.90 -7.78
C ASP A 108 -10.98 -13.80 -8.79
N THR A 109 -11.36 -12.56 -8.52
CA THR A 109 -11.00 -11.42 -9.37
C THR A 109 -9.49 -11.25 -9.44
N LEU A 110 -8.81 -11.29 -8.29
CA LEU A 110 -7.35 -11.14 -8.24
C LEU A 110 -6.65 -12.30 -8.94
N LYS A 111 -7.12 -13.53 -8.75
CA LYS A 111 -6.59 -14.70 -9.46
C LYS A 111 -6.72 -14.56 -10.97
N SER A 112 -7.84 -14.00 -11.46
CA SER A 112 -8.05 -13.76 -12.88
C SER A 112 -7.08 -12.73 -13.47
N ARG A 113 -6.57 -11.83 -12.66
CA ARG A 113 -5.58 -10.80 -13.03
C ARG A 113 -4.14 -11.31 -12.94
N TYR A 114 -3.91 -12.42 -12.24
CA TYR A 114 -2.57 -12.93 -11.97
C TYR A 114 -2.00 -13.66 -13.20
N HIS A 115 -1.00 -13.04 -13.82
CA HIS A 115 -0.32 -13.59 -14.99
C HIS A 115 1.19 -13.49 -14.76
N PRO A 116 1.83 -14.49 -14.09
CA PRO A 116 3.25 -14.40 -13.73
C PRO A 116 4.17 -14.19 -14.92
N ASN A 117 3.82 -14.68 -16.10
CA ASN A 117 4.60 -14.45 -17.32
C ASN A 117 4.59 -12.99 -17.80
N ALA A 118 3.56 -12.22 -17.44
CA ALA A 118 3.47 -10.79 -17.72
C ALA A 118 4.05 -9.93 -16.58
N MET A 119 4.50 -10.55 -15.49
CA MET A 119 5.00 -9.87 -14.28
C MET A 119 6.53 -9.93 -14.15
N THR A 120 7.24 -10.12 -15.25
CA THR A 120 8.71 -10.29 -15.23
C THR A 120 9.46 -9.10 -14.65
N ASP A 121 8.94 -7.89 -14.84
CA ASP A 121 9.53 -6.65 -14.34
C ASP A 121 8.89 -6.15 -13.05
N ILE A 122 7.97 -6.92 -12.49
CA ILE A 122 7.28 -6.58 -11.23
C ILE A 122 8.10 -7.10 -10.06
N TYR A 123 8.52 -6.19 -9.16
CA TYR A 123 9.27 -6.54 -7.97
C TYR A 123 8.54 -7.58 -7.10
N PRO A 124 9.23 -8.58 -6.53
CA PRO A 124 10.69 -8.83 -6.53
C PRO A 124 11.18 -9.59 -7.77
N CYS A 125 10.37 -9.80 -8.78
CA CYS A 125 10.63 -10.61 -9.97
C CYS A 125 10.61 -12.12 -9.69
N GLY A 126 10.55 -12.93 -10.75
CA GLY A 126 10.56 -14.39 -10.60
C GLY A 126 9.24 -14.99 -10.10
N TRP A 127 8.12 -14.31 -10.36
CA TRP A 127 6.78 -14.79 -9.98
C TRP A 127 6.47 -16.13 -10.65
N SER A 128 5.93 -17.07 -9.86
CA SER A 128 5.49 -18.39 -10.31
C SER A 128 3.99 -18.60 -10.04
N ASP A 129 3.45 -19.69 -10.54
CA ASP A 129 2.02 -20.00 -10.35
C ASP A 129 1.64 -20.17 -8.87
N ASP A 130 2.57 -20.57 -8.02
CA ASP A 130 2.33 -20.82 -6.60
C ASP A 130 2.33 -19.51 -5.77
N ASP A 131 2.88 -18.43 -6.29
CA ASP A 131 3.03 -17.18 -5.54
C ASP A 131 1.73 -16.40 -5.37
N ILE A 132 0.67 -16.78 -6.08
CA ILE A 132 -0.65 -16.13 -5.92
C ILE A 132 -1.17 -16.25 -4.49
N GLU A 133 -0.94 -17.38 -3.81
CA GLU A 133 -1.40 -17.56 -2.42
C GLU A 133 -0.67 -16.62 -1.46
N TYR A 134 0.60 -16.35 -1.69
CA TYR A 134 1.37 -15.34 -0.94
C TYR A 134 0.73 -13.94 -1.11
N LEU A 135 0.40 -13.56 -2.34
CA LEU A 135 -0.23 -12.26 -2.62
C LEU A 135 -1.63 -12.16 -2.02
N LEU A 136 -2.43 -13.22 -2.09
CA LEU A 136 -3.78 -13.21 -1.52
C LEU A 136 -3.77 -13.08 0.00
N GLY A 137 -2.78 -13.68 0.68
CA GLY A 137 -2.60 -13.50 2.12
C GLY A 137 -2.34 -12.05 2.48
N TYR A 138 -1.42 -11.39 1.78
CA TYR A 138 -1.13 -9.96 2.01
C TYR A 138 -2.27 -9.05 1.56
N PHE A 139 -3.01 -9.43 0.52
CA PHE A 139 -4.23 -8.71 0.15
C PHE A 139 -5.25 -8.69 1.29
N ASP A 140 -5.47 -9.81 1.95
CA ASP A 140 -6.39 -9.88 3.09
C ASP A 140 -5.95 -8.99 4.25
N GLU A 141 -4.65 -8.94 4.53
CA GLU A 141 -4.08 -8.04 5.55
C GLU A 141 -4.25 -6.57 5.14
N LEU A 142 -3.98 -6.24 3.88
CA LEU A 142 -4.15 -4.89 3.36
C LEU A 142 -5.61 -4.44 3.46
N ARG A 143 -6.54 -5.29 3.03
CA ARG A 143 -7.98 -5.01 3.10
C ARG A 143 -8.44 -4.78 4.54
N GLN A 144 -8.02 -5.65 5.46
CA GLN A 144 -8.35 -5.52 6.88
C GLN A 144 -7.76 -4.24 7.47
N PHE A 145 -6.54 -3.92 7.13
CA PHE A 145 -5.87 -2.69 7.57
C PHE A 145 -6.65 -1.45 7.11
N TYR A 146 -7.02 -1.37 5.83
CA TYR A 146 -7.81 -0.25 5.31
C TYR A 146 -9.18 -0.13 5.98
N GLN A 147 -9.86 -1.24 6.22
CA GLN A 147 -11.13 -1.24 6.93
C GLN A 147 -10.99 -0.68 8.34
N THR A 148 -9.97 -1.11 9.06
CA THR A 148 -9.68 -0.64 10.41
C THR A 148 -9.36 0.85 10.42
N GLN A 149 -8.49 1.31 9.53
CA GLN A 149 -8.09 2.71 9.46
C GLN A 149 -9.26 3.60 9.03
N SER A 150 -10.08 3.14 8.09
CA SER A 150 -11.29 3.85 7.69
C SER A 150 -12.28 4.02 8.85
N GLN A 151 -12.48 2.98 9.64
CA GLN A 151 -13.36 3.03 10.83
C GLN A 151 -12.84 4.02 11.88
N LYS A 152 -11.53 4.16 12.01
CA LYS A 152 -10.91 5.12 12.91
C LYS A 152 -10.90 6.55 12.36
N GLY A 153 -11.27 6.75 11.10
CA GLY A 153 -11.17 8.06 10.44
C GLY A 153 -9.73 8.49 10.18
N HIS A 154 -8.82 7.56 10.03
CA HIS A 154 -7.40 7.82 9.82
C HIS A 154 -7.05 8.09 8.37
N ALA A 155 -6.01 8.90 8.17
CA ALA A 155 -5.24 8.98 6.94
C ALA A 155 -4.22 7.84 6.89
N ILE A 156 -3.58 7.63 5.75
CA ILE A 156 -2.50 6.65 5.61
C ILE A 156 -1.27 7.34 5.01
N ILE A 157 -0.11 7.03 5.59
CA ILE A 157 1.21 7.39 5.07
C ILE A 157 1.93 6.08 4.74
N SER A 158 2.51 6.00 3.55
CA SER A 158 3.20 4.79 3.10
C SER A 158 4.53 5.13 2.42
N TYR A 159 5.45 4.18 2.43
CA TYR A 159 6.74 4.30 1.75
C TYR A 159 7.34 2.91 1.50
N ILE A 160 8.30 2.85 0.57
CA ILE A 160 9.10 1.65 0.32
C ILE A 160 10.43 1.80 1.06
N PHE A 161 10.69 0.85 1.92
CA PHE A 161 11.83 0.86 2.82
C PHE A 161 12.80 -0.28 2.55
#